data_20b4828d92dba242599be00ac6a7a9c3
#
_entry.id   20b4828d92dba242599be00ac6a7a9c3
#
_cell.length_a   1.000
_cell.length_b   1.000
_cell.length_c   1.000
_cell.angle_alpha   90.00
_cell.angle_beta   90.00
_cell.angle_gamma   90.00
#
_symmetry.space_group_name_H-M   'P 1'
#
loop_
_entity.id
_entity.type
_entity.pdbx_description
1 polymer ?
#
loop_
_entity_poly.entity_id
_entity_poly.type
_entity_poly.pdbx_seq_one_letter_code
_entity_poly.pdbx_strand_id
1 'polypeptide(L)'
;MREIGGVVAEDAMQWAGVGELAEKPQWRSGITDASGDFRTAHGSGTGEGNIWVQFGATTFGQDVVAGKRLVDIMVARSDPRLPQYFGQNTLGGYGGQDVNPPPVPAAQVSALAGGTRHVAEFRQPLLTYVENQLILAEAKHATADDPGALINLNNARAVVPLANLVGISGAALLDSIMTEKYVALFQNIETYNDYRRTCLPALVPFATTEFANKVPGRLFYGLAEENANPNIPSPSTQLSTNGFRNPNDPTACP
;
A
#
# COMPACT_ATOMS: atom_id res chain seq x y z
N MET A 1 16.37 20.41 -0.66
CA MET A 1 15.15 19.58 -0.65
C MET A 1 14.09 20.22 -1.54
N ARG A 2 14.41 20.35 -2.79
CA ARG A 2 13.48 20.71 -3.87
C ARG A 2 13.46 19.45 -4.72
N GLU A 3 12.35 18.83 -5.07
CA GLU A 3 12.28 17.78 -6.10
C GLU A 3 11.87 16.36 -5.69
N ILE A 4 11.02 16.15 -4.70
CA ILE A 4 10.47 14.78 -4.55
C ILE A 4 9.29 14.54 -5.49
N GLY A 5 8.54 15.56 -5.90
CA GLY A 5 7.40 15.41 -6.83
C GLY A 5 7.75 15.51 -8.32
N GLY A 6 8.89 16.11 -8.68
CA GLY A 6 9.34 16.25 -10.07
C GLY A 6 10.24 15.11 -10.53
N VAL A 7 11.09 14.61 -9.63
CA VAL A 7 12.13 13.61 -9.94
C VAL A 7 11.55 12.26 -10.35
N VAL A 8 10.47 11.81 -9.72
CA VAL A 8 9.87 10.50 -10.05
C VAL A 8 9.25 10.50 -11.45
N ALA A 9 8.70 11.63 -11.89
CA ALA A 9 8.16 11.75 -13.25
C ALA A 9 9.27 11.91 -14.30
N GLU A 10 10.32 12.66 -14.00
CA GLU A 10 11.46 12.86 -14.91
C GLU A 10 12.31 11.60 -15.08
N ASP A 11 12.61 10.89 -13.99
CA ASP A 11 13.40 9.65 -14.05
C ASP A 11 12.65 8.52 -14.77
N ALA A 12 11.35 8.36 -14.52
CA ALA A 12 10.54 7.36 -15.22
C ALA A 12 10.45 7.62 -16.72
N MET A 13 10.51 8.89 -17.16
CA MET A 13 10.46 9.27 -18.57
C MET A 13 11.82 9.18 -19.27
N GLN A 14 12.91 9.43 -18.55
CA GLN A 14 14.27 9.23 -19.08
C GLN A 14 14.53 7.76 -19.40
N TRP A 15 13.99 6.85 -18.61
CA TRP A 15 14.01 5.40 -18.84
C TRP A 15 13.19 4.97 -20.07
N ALA A 16 12.12 5.70 -20.39
CA ALA A 16 11.26 5.39 -21.54
C ALA A 16 11.85 5.86 -22.91
N GLY A 17 13.04 6.47 -22.93
CA GLY A 17 13.70 6.91 -24.15
C GLY A 17 12.96 8.02 -24.91
N VAL A 18 12.10 8.77 -24.24
CA VAL A 18 11.31 9.85 -24.84
C VAL A 18 12.11 11.15 -24.77
N GLY A 19 12.94 11.38 -25.77
CA GLY A 19 13.61 12.66 -25.98
C GLY A 19 12.62 13.80 -26.20
N GLU A 20 12.95 15.00 -25.72
CA GLU A 20 12.20 16.26 -25.89
C GLU A 20 10.80 16.31 -25.26
N LEU A 21 10.71 16.12 -23.95
CA LEU A 21 9.47 16.36 -23.18
C LEU A 21 9.43 17.73 -22.49
N ALA A 22 10.47 18.56 -22.67
CA ALA A 22 10.66 19.81 -21.94
C ALA A 22 9.57 20.88 -22.21
N GLU A 23 8.72 20.71 -23.21
CA GLU A 23 7.76 21.74 -23.62
C GLU A 23 6.28 21.39 -23.40
N LYS A 24 5.96 20.23 -22.78
CA LYS A 24 4.57 19.86 -22.52
C LYS A 24 4.16 20.16 -21.08
N PRO A 25 3.33 21.17 -20.82
CA PRO A 25 2.91 21.56 -19.45
C PRO A 25 2.31 20.41 -18.64
N GLN A 26 1.71 19.44 -19.30
CA GLN A 26 1.07 18.28 -18.67
C GLN A 26 2.04 17.35 -17.92
N TRP A 27 3.32 17.33 -18.28
CA TRP A 27 4.32 16.50 -17.64
C TRP A 27 4.81 17.04 -16.28
N ARG A 28 4.62 18.35 -16.05
CA ARG A 28 4.96 18.99 -14.78
C ARG A 28 3.95 18.70 -13.67
N SER A 29 2.77 18.22 -14.04
CA SER A 29 1.66 17.95 -13.13
C SER A 29 1.49 16.45 -12.81
N GLY A 30 2.29 15.57 -13.42
CA GLY A 30 2.09 14.12 -13.34
C GLY A 30 0.78 13.69 -14.01
N ILE A 31 0.17 12.61 -13.50
CA ILE A 31 -1.13 12.11 -13.97
C ILE A 31 -2.22 13.07 -13.47
N THR A 32 -2.91 13.74 -14.39
CA THR A 32 -3.87 14.81 -14.09
C THR A 32 -5.31 14.32 -13.84
N ASP A 33 -5.61 13.10 -14.28
CA ASP A 33 -6.91 12.44 -14.06
C ASP A 33 -6.78 10.92 -14.19
N ALA A 34 -7.84 10.18 -13.82
CA ALA A 34 -7.84 8.73 -13.81
C ALA A 34 -7.74 8.07 -15.21
N SER A 35 -7.95 8.81 -16.28
CA SER A 35 -7.75 8.28 -17.65
C SER A 35 -6.28 8.09 -18.01
N GLY A 36 -5.39 8.79 -17.29
CA GLY A 36 -3.94 8.66 -17.40
C GLY A 36 -3.35 7.51 -16.57
N ASP A 37 -4.16 6.77 -15.83
CA ASP A 37 -3.67 5.66 -15.01
C ASP A 37 -2.92 4.62 -15.83
N PHE A 38 -1.70 4.30 -15.42
CA PHE A 38 -0.94 3.20 -15.98
C PHE A 38 -1.29 1.91 -15.25
N ARG A 39 -1.84 0.96 -16.01
CA ARG A 39 -2.34 -0.33 -15.49
C ARG A 39 -1.85 -1.47 -16.37
N THR A 40 -1.66 -2.64 -15.76
CA THR A 40 -1.35 -3.88 -16.50
C THR A 40 -2.47 -4.22 -17.50
N ALA A 41 -2.13 -5.03 -18.50
CA ALA A 41 -3.11 -5.68 -19.37
C ALA A 41 -3.16 -7.17 -19.03
N HIS A 42 -4.35 -7.69 -18.81
CA HIS A 42 -4.61 -9.09 -18.49
C HIS A 42 -5.74 -9.63 -19.38
N GLY A 43 -5.71 -10.94 -19.64
CA GLY A 43 -6.74 -11.67 -20.37
C GLY A 43 -7.26 -12.85 -19.56
N SER A 44 -8.26 -13.56 -20.11
CA SER A 44 -8.82 -14.77 -19.49
C SER A 44 -8.12 -16.06 -19.95
N GLY A 45 -7.16 -15.96 -20.88
CA GLY A 45 -6.38 -17.10 -21.35
C GLY A 45 -5.48 -17.69 -20.27
N THR A 46 -5.07 -18.94 -20.45
CA THR A 46 -4.18 -19.64 -19.51
C THR A 46 -2.87 -18.86 -19.36
N GLY A 47 -2.52 -18.45 -18.13
CA GLY A 47 -1.31 -17.69 -17.82
C GLY A 47 -1.40 -16.19 -18.10
N GLU A 48 -2.50 -15.68 -18.67
CA GLU A 48 -2.69 -14.26 -18.98
C GLU A 48 -3.38 -13.47 -17.86
N GLY A 49 -4.02 -14.18 -16.94
CA GLY A 49 -4.83 -13.59 -15.87
C GLY A 49 -4.01 -12.75 -14.87
N ASN A 50 -4.70 -11.91 -14.16
CA ASN A 50 -4.12 -11.15 -13.06
C ASN A 50 -3.41 -12.07 -12.07
N ILE A 51 -2.21 -11.69 -11.63
CA ILE A 51 -1.34 -12.51 -10.79
C ILE A 51 -1.99 -12.91 -9.45
N TRP A 52 -2.80 -12.03 -8.87
CA TRP A 52 -3.49 -12.32 -7.61
C TRP A 52 -4.56 -13.40 -7.77
N VAL A 53 -5.22 -13.45 -8.94
CA VAL A 53 -6.19 -14.52 -9.27
C VAL A 53 -5.45 -15.83 -9.49
N GLN A 54 -4.35 -15.80 -10.24
CA GLN A 54 -3.53 -16.99 -10.47
C GLN A 54 -2.95 -17.53 -9.16
N PHE A 55 -2.44 -16.65 -8.30
CA PHE A 55 -1.94 -17.01 -6.98
C PHE A 55 -3.05 -17.56 -6.08
N GLY A 56 -4.23 -16.91 -6.07
CA GLY A 56 -5.40 -17.35 -5.32
C GLY A 56 -5.90 -18.74 -5.68
N ALA A 57 -5.62 -19.20 -6.91
CA ALA A 57 -5.94 -20.56 -7.35
C ALA A 57 -4.95 -21.63 -6.85
N THR A 58 -3.82 -21.23 -6.26
CA THR A 58 -2.85 -22.15 -5.67
C THR A 58 -3.25 -22.57 -4.25
N THR A 59 -2.68 -23.65 -3.75
CA THR A 59 -2.89 -24.12 -2.38
C THR A 59 -2.53 -23.04 -1.35
N PHE A 60 -1.45 -22.30 -1.58
CA PHE A 60 -1.03 -21.21 -0.68
C PHE A 60 -1.90 -19.96 -0.82
N GLY A 61 -2.43 -19.69 -2.01
CA GLY A 61 -3.26 -18.51 -2.27
C GLY A 61 -4.63 -18.57 -1.58
N GLN A 62 -5.13 -19.75 -1.28
CA GLN A 62 -6.37 -19.95 -0.55
C GLN A 62 -6.29 -19.45 0.90
N ASP A 63 -5.08 -19.38 1.47
CA ASP A 63 -4.83 -18.88 2.82
C ASP A 63 -4.69 -17.34 2.86
N VAL A 64 -4.71 -16.68 1.70
CA VAL A 64 -4.63 -15.21 1.64
C VAL A 64 -5.98 -14.60 1.95
N VAL A 65 -6.07 -14.07 3.14
CA VAL A 65 -7.30 -13.47 3.68
C VAL A 65 -7.10 -11.98 3.99
N ALA A 66 -8.21 -11.29 4.21
CA ALA A 66 -8.19 -9.87 4.56
C ALA A 66 -7.51 -9.66 5.92
N GLY A 67 -6.61 -8.69 6.00
CA GLY A 67 -6.03 -8.23 7.25
C GLY A 67 -7.00 -7.34 8.04
N LYS A 68 -7.12 -7.59 9.34
CA LYS A 68 -8.09 -6.90 10.22
C LYS A 68 -7.94 -5.37 10.15
N ARG A 69 -6.72 -4.85 10.22
CA ARG A 69 -6.51 -3.40 10.24
C ARG A 69 -7.03 -2.70 8.99
N LEU A 70 -6.80 -3.27 7.82
CA LEU A 70 -7.30 -2.70 6.56
C LEU A 70 -8.83 -2.73 6.52
N VAL A 71 -9.44 -3.86 6.86
CA VAL A 71 -10.90 -3.98 6.89
C VAL A 71 -11.52 -3.03 7.90
N ASP A 72 -10.98 -2.94 9.12
CA ASP A 72 -11.48 -2.03 10.16
C ASP A 72 -11.46 -0.56 9.70
N ILE A 73 -10.37 -0.11 9.05
CA ILE A 73 -10.28 1.24 8.48
C ILE A 73 -11.37 1.45 7.42
N MET A 74 -11.56 0.48 6.54
CA MET A 74 -12.53 0.60 5.45
C MET A 74 -13.97 0.55 5.95
N VAL A 75 -14.28 -0.32 6.91
CA VAL A 75 -15.62 -0.40 7.54
C VAL A 75 -15.94 0.89 8.29
N ALA A 76 -15.01 1.39 9.11
CA ALA A 76 -15.23 2.58 9.94
C ALA A 76 -15.59 3.83 9.13
N ARG A 77 -15.16 3.91 7.87
CA ARG A 77 -15.44 5.04 6.98
C ARG A 77 -16.43 4.71 5.84
N SER A 78 -17.06 3.52 5.89
CA SER A 78 -17.96 3.03 4.84
C SER A 78 -17.33 3.10 3.45
N ASP A 79 -16.07 2.66 3.34
CA ASP A 79 -15.27 2.80 2.13
C ASP A 79 -15.86 1.98 0.98
N PRO A 80 -16.22 2.61 -0.16
CA PRO A 80 -16.83 1.93 -1.29
C PRO A 80 -15.89 0.94 -2.01
N ARG A 81 -14.61 0.95 -1.70
CA ARG A 81 -13.63 -0.02 -2.24
C ARG A 81 -13.67 -1.36 -1.51
N LEU A 82 -14.29 -1.44 -0.34
CA LEU A 82 -14.32 -2.67 0.46
C LEU A 82 -14.85 -3.88 -0.34
N PRO A 83 -16.01 -3.83 -1.02
CA PRO A 83 -16.49 -4.92 -1.86
C PRO A 83 -15.67 -5.13 -3.14
N GLN A 84 -14.80 -4.19 -3.48
CA GLN A 84 -13.87 -4.37 -4.60
C GLN A 84 -12.66 -5.22 -4.19
N TYR A 85 -12.18 -5.04 -2.97
CA TYR A 85 -10.98 -5.69 -2.46
C TYR A 85 -11.26 -7.09 -1.92
N PHE A 86 -12.41 -7.27 -1.28
CA PHE A 86 -12.75 -8.50 -0.57
C PHE A 86 -14.18 -8.96 -0.85
N GLY A 87 -14.36 -10.27 -0.87
CA GLY A 87 -15.67 -10.90 -0.77
C GLY A 87 -16.25 -10.79 0.64
N GLN A 88 -17.57 -10.81 0.75
CA GLN A 88 -18.21 -10.94 2.05
C GLN A 88 -17.82 -12.28 2.71
N ASN A 89 -17.68 -12.28 4.02
CA ASN A 89 -17.51 -13.49 4.80
C ASN A 89 -18.81 -14.32 4.84
N THR A 90 -18.75 -15.52 5.40
CA THR A 90 -19.93 -16.43 5.42
C THR A 90 -21.10 -15.94 6.27
N LEU A 91 -20.89 -14.89 7.08
CA LEU A 91 -21.95 -14.23 7.86
C LEU A 91 -22.58 -13.04 7.13
N GLY A 92 -22.18 -12.77 5.88
CA GLY A 92 -22.71 -11.69 5.06
C GLY A 92 -22.13 -10.31 5.36
N GLY A 93 -21.01 -10.23 6.10
CA GLY A 93 -20.31 -9.00 6.42
C GLY A 93 -18.86 -8.98 5.93
N TYR A 94 -18.08 -8.02 6.42
CA TYR A 94 -16.66 -7.93 6.18
C TYR A 94 -15.89 -7.99 7.49
N GLY A 95 -14.82 -8.77 7.52
CA GLY A 95 -13.93 -8.90 8.65
C GLY A 95 -12.55 -9.33 8.21
N GLY A 96 -11.56 -9.11 9.03
CA GLY A 96 -10.18 -9.46 8.74
C GLY A 96 -9.55 -10.32 9.82
N GLN A 97 -8.55 -11.10 9.43
CA GLN A 97 -7.73 -11.87 10.36
C GLN A 97 -6.86 -10.94 11.19
N ASP A 98 -6.91 -11.10 12.51
CA ASP A 98 -5.96 -10.45 13.41
C ASP A 98 -4.59 -11.13 13.30
N VAL A 99 -3.55 -10.35 13.40
CA VAL A 99 -2.18 -10.89 13.43
C VAL A 99 -1.87 -11.55 14.79
N ASN A 100 -2.60 -11.20 15.83
CA ASN A 100 -2.42 -11.72 17.19
C ASN A 100 -3.46 -12.77 17.56
N PRO A 101 -3.11 -13.77 18.39
CA PRO A 101 -4.07 -14.73 18.90
C PRO A 101 -5.08 -14.08 19.89
N PRO A 102 -6.29 -14.64 20.05
CA PRO A 102 -6.75 -15.84 19.34
C PRO A 102 -7.09 -15.53 17.87
N PRO A 103 -6.95 -16.50 16.94
CA PRO A 103 -7.32 -16.28 15.55
C PRO A 103 -8.81 -15.96 15.44
N VAL A 104 -9.14 -15.06 14.53
CA VAL A 104 -10.55 -14.72 14.21
C VAL A 104 -11.19 -15.96 13.56
N PRO A 105 -12.40 -16.37 13.98
CA PRO A 105 -13.08 -17.49 13.33
C PRO A 105 -13.20 -17.32 11.83
N ALA A 106 -12.87 -18.36 11.07
CA ALA A 106 -12.87 -18.31 9.60
C ALA A 106 -14.18 -17.77 8.99
N ALA A 107 -15.33 -18.06 9.62
CA ALA A 107 -16.64 -17.55 9.19
C ALA A 107 -16.76 -16.01 9.25
N GLN A 108 -15.90 -15.34 10.00
CA GLN A 108 -15.87 -13.88 10.16
C GLN A 108 -14.82 -13.21 9.28
N VAL A 109 -13.98 -13.97 8.60
CA VAL A 109 -12.87 -13.45 7.81
C VAL A 109 -13.25 -13.40 6.33
N SER A 110 -12.99 -12.26 5.71
CA SER A 110 -13.16 -12.06 4.27
C SER A 110 -11.93 -12.52 3.51
N ALA A 111 -12.11 -13.00 2.29
CA ALA A 111 -11.04 -13.40 1.40
C ALA A 111 -10.91 -12.42 0.21
N LEU A 112 -9.80 -12.49 -0.53
CA LEU A 112 -9.65 -11.81 -1.82
C LEU A 112 -10.68 -12.32 -2.83
N ALA A 113 -10.92 -13.62 -2.83
CA ALA A 113 -11.96 -14.25 -3.65
C ALA A 113 -13.34 -13.64 -3.34
N GLY A 114 -14.08 -13.29 -4.39
CA GLY A 114 -15.38 -12.62 -4.27
C GLY A 114 -15.31 -11.09 -4.25
N GLY A 115 -14.14 -10.49 -4.09
CA GLY A 115 -13.96 -9.07 -4.40
C GLY A 115 -14.04 -8.82 -5.90
N THR A 116 -14.61 -7.68 -6.33
CA THR A 116 -14.79 -7.41 -7.77
C THR A 116 -13.47 -7.20 -8.52
N ARG A 117 -12.37 -6.95 -7.82
CA ARG A 117 -11.02 -6.92 -8.39
C ARG A 117 -10.39 -8.30 -8.58
N HIS A 118 -10.97 -9.34 -7.99
CA HIS A 118 -10.43 -10.70 -8.07
C HIS A 118 -10.98 -11.44 -9.29
N VAL A 119 -10.73 -10.88 -10.47
CA VAL A 119 -11.08 -11.44 -11.78
C VAL A 119 -9.86 -11.46 -12.68
N ALA A 120 -9.80 -12.42 -13.61
CA ALA A 120 -8.61 -12.64 -14.44
C ALA A 120 -8.23 -11.38 -15.24
N GLU A 121 -9.18 -10.67 -15.77
CA GLU A 121 -8.99 -9.49 -16.62
C GLU A 121 -8.75 -8.20 -15.82
N PHE A 122 -8.73 -8.25 -14.47
CA PHE A 122 -8.52 -7.05 -13.68
C PHE A 122 -7.15 -6.43 -13.98
N ARG A 123 -7.16 -5.21 -14.46
CA ARG A 123 -5.96 -4.44 -14.78
C ARG A 123 -5.37 -3.85 -13.49
N GLN A 124 -4.29 -4.46 -13.01
CA GLN A 124 -3.62 -4.02 -11.78
C GLN A 124 -3.07 -2.61 -11.97
N PRO A 125 -3.42 -1.65 -11.09
CA PRO A 125 -2.85 -0.31 -11.14
C PRO A 125 -1.36 -0.35 -10.76
N LEU A 126 -0.54 0.35 -11.55
CA LEU A 126 0.91 0.49 -11.33
C LEU A 126 1.26 1.94 -10.95
N LEU A 127 0.78 2.92 -11.72
CA LEU A 127 0.88 4.34 -11.41
C LEU A 127 -0.49 4.97 -11.65
N THR A 128 -1.03 5.68 -10.67
CA THR A 128 -2.41 6.18 -10.74
C THR A 128 -2.51 7.66 -10.40
N TYR A 129 -3.57 8.30 -10.89
CA TYR A 129 -3.93 9.65 -10.48
C TYR A 129 -4.10 9.77 -8.96
N VAL A 130 -4.76 8.77 -8.33
CA VAL A 130 -4.95 8.74 -6.87
C VAL A 130 -3.61 8.75 -6.16
N GLU A 131 -2.68 7.90 -6.56
CA GLU A 131 -1.33 7.85 -5.99
C GLU A 131 -0.58 9.17 -6.18
N ASN A 132 -0.63 9.76 -7.39
CA ASN A 132 -0.03 11.06 -7.68
C ASN A 132 -0.60 12.16 -6.76
N GLN A 133 -1.92 12.21 -6.58
CA GLN A 133 -2.54 13.17 -5.67
C GLN A 133 -2.08 12.99 -4.21
N LEU A 134 -1.91 11.74 -3.77
CA LEU A 134 -1.47 11.44 -2.41
C LEU A 134 0.03 11.75 -2.20
N ILE A 135 0.87 11.56 -3.21
CA ILE A 135 2.27 12.00 -3.21
C ILE A 135 2.34 13.54 -3.12
N LEU A 136 1.54 14.25 -3.92
CA LEU A 136 1.47 15.71 -3.86
C LEU A 136 0.95 16.21 -2.52
N ALA A 137 -0.04 15.54 -1.93
CA ALA A 137 -0.54 15.89 -0.60
C ALA A 137 0.58 15.77 0.46
N GLU A 138 1.32 14.68 0.45
CA GLU A 138 2.42 14.47 1.36
C GLU A 138 3.56 15.48 1.15
N ALA A 139 3.95 15.75 -0.09
CA ALA A 139 4.99 16.72 -0.41
C ALA A 139 4.62 18.15 0.03
N LYS A 140 3.37 18.55 -0.16
CA LYS A 140 2.87 19.86 0.30
C LYS A 140 2.84 19.94 1.83
N HIS A 141 2.37 18.89 2.50
CA HIS A 141 2.43 18.83 3.96
C HIS A 141 3.88 18.97 4.47
N ALA A 142 4.84 18.28 3.87
CA ALA A 142 6.25 18.35 4.23
C ALA A 142 6.85 19.76 4.01
N THR A 143 6.25 20.59 3.16
CA THR A 143 6.63 21.99 2.92
C THR A 143 5.76 23.00 3.67
N ALA A 144 4.97 22.54 4.65
CA ALA A 144 4.04 23.33 5.46
C ALA A 144 2.89 24.00 4.68
N ASP A 145 2.54 23.46 3.50
CA ASP A 145 1.33 23.84 2.74
C ASP A 145 0.18 22.86 3.06
N ASP A 146 -0.29 22.85 4.31
CA ASP A 146 -1.41 21.99 4.73
C ASP A 146 -2.71 22.25 3.97
N PRO A 147 -3.10 23.50 3.65
CA PRO A 147 -4.27 23.73 2.80
C PRO A 147 -4.15 23.09 1.42
N GLY A 148 -3.00 23.22 0.77
CA GLY A 148 -2.73 22.58 -0.52
C GLY A 148 -2.66 21.04 -0.44
N ALA A 149 -2.11 20.52 0.66
CA ALA A 149 -2.10 19.08 0.95
C ALA A 149 -3.51 18.51 1.09
N LEU A 150 -4.38 19.21 1.83
CA LEU A 150 -5.77 18.82 2.03
C LEU A 150 -6.57 18.81 0.72
N ILE A 151 -6.31 19.77 -0.18
CA ILE A 151 -6.93 19.78 -1.52
C ILE A 151 -6.54 18.50 -2.29
N ASN A 152 -5.25 18.16 -2.34
CA ASN A 152 -4.79 16.97 -3.05
C ASN A 152 -5.33 15.67 -2.42
N LEU A 153 -5.37 15.57 -1.08
CA LEU A 153 -5.99 14.44 -0.40
C LEU A 153 -7.47 14.29 -0.78
N ASN A 154 -8.22 15.38 -0.82
CA ASN A 154 -9.64 15.36 -1.20
C ASN A 154 -9.84 15.03 -2.69
N ASN A 155 -8.93 15.45 -3.58
CA ASN A 155 -8.94 15.03 -4.98
C ASN A 155 -8.79 13.51 -5.14
N ALA A 156 -7.89 12.90 -4.37
CA ALA A 156 -7.75 11.44 -4.34
C ALA A 156 -9.02 10.75 -3.83
N ARG A 157 -9.63 11.28 -2.76
CA ARG A 157 -10.85 10.75 -2.16
C ARG A 157 -12.08 10.88 -3.06
N ALA A 158 -12.14 11.93 -3.87
CA ALA A 158 -13.26 12.16 -4.79
C ALA A 158 -13.34 11.08 -5.90
N VAL A 159 -12.24 10.45 -6.27
CA VAL A 159 -12.23 9.33 -7.25
C VAL A 159 -13.05 8.13 -6.76
N VAL A 160 -13.14 7.94 -5.45
CA VAL A 160 -13.84 6.82 -4.80
C VAL A 160 -15.01 7.28 -3.93
N PRO A 161 -15.80 8.23 -4.35
CA PRO A 161 -16.81 9.08 -3.71
C PRO A 161 -16.81 9.05 -2.15
N LEU A 162 -15.64 9.29 -1.56
CA LEU A 162 -15.52 9.51 -0.12
C LEU A 162 -15.76 11.00 0.20
N ALA A 163 -16.39 11.26 1.34
CA ALA A 163 -16.61 12.62 1.79
C ALA A 163 -15.31 13.40 1.98
N ASN A 164 -15.31 14.68 1.62
CA ASN A 164 -14.18 15.55 1.84
C ASN A 164 -13.86 15.70 3.33
N LEU A 165 -12.58 15.70 3.64
CA LEU A 165 -12.08 16.11 4.95
C LEU A 165 -11.96 17.62 4.99
N VAL A 166 -12.28 18.22 6.14
CA VAL A 166 -12.23 19.66 6.34
C VAL A 166 -11.61 20.00 7.70
N GLY A 167 -10.88 21.11 7.76
CA GLY A 167 -10.37 21.65 9.02
C GLY A 167 -9.30 20.81 9.70
N ILE A 168 -8.62 19.91 8.97
CA ILE A 168 -7.51 19.11 9.49
C ILE A 168 -6.16 19.65 9.00
N SER A 169 -5.14 19.59 9.86
CA SER A 169 -3.78 20.03 9.58
C SER A 169 -2.77 19.28 10.45
N GLY A 170 -1.48 19.50 10.22
CA GLY A 170 -0.40 18.93 11.01
C GLY A 170 -0.45 17.39 11.03
N ALA A 171 -0.17 16.79 12.17
CA ALA A 171 -0.11 15.34 12.33
C ALA A 171 -1.41 14.61 11.93
N ALA A 172 -2.58 15.21 12.17
CA ALA A 172 -3.87 14.62 11.80
C ALA A 172 -4.05 14.58 10.26
N LEU A 173 -3.55 15.59 9.54
CA LEU A 173 -3.55 15.59 8.09
C LEU A 173 -2.61 14.54 7.54
N LEU A 174 -1.39 14.44 8.07
CA LEU A 174 -0.42 13.41 7.67
C LEU A 174 -0.97 12.00 7.89
N ASP A 175 -1.56 11.72 9.07
CA ASP A 175 -2.20 10.41 9.35
C ASP A 175 -3.31 10.11 8.35
N SER A 176 -4.11 11.11 7.99
CA SER A 176 -5.18 10.95 6.98
C SER A 176 -4.63 10.68 5.58
N ILE A 177 -3.54 11.34 5.16
CA ILE A 177 -2.85 11.10 3.89
C ILE A 177 -2.32 9.67 3.86
N MET A 178 -1.58 9.25 4.91
CA MET A 178 -0.97 7.93 4.97
C MET A 178 -2.02 6.81 5.08
N THR A 179 -3.11 7.05 5.79
CA THR A 179 -4.25 6.12 5.84
C THR A 179 -4.91 5.98 4.46
N GLU A 180 -5.07 7.08 3.71
CA GLU A 180 -5.61 7.01 2.36
C GLU A 180 -4.67 6.28 1.40
N LYS A 181 -3.34 6.52 1.49
CA LYS A 181 -2.33 5.76 0.73
C LYS A 181 -2.39 4.28 1.06
N TYR A 182 -2.46 3.92 2.35
CA TYR A 182 -2.53 2.52 2.80
C TYR A 182 -3.71 1.76 2.19
N VAL A 183 -4.87 2.41 2.05
CA VAL A 183 -6.05 1.80 1.42
C VAL A 183 -5.96 1.84 -0.10
N ALA A 184 -5.55 2.96 -0.69
CA ALA A 184 -5.53 3.14 -2.15
C ALA A 184 -4.50 2.24 -2.83
N LEU A 185 -3.35 2.04 -2.20
CA LEU A 185 -2.25 1.21 -2.70
C LEU A 185 -2.37 -0.27 -2.28
N PHE A 186 -3.60 -0.76 -2.11
CA PHE A 186 -3.86 -2.18 -1.84
C PHE A 186 -3.17 -3.07 -2.88
N GLN A 187 -2.45 -4.10 -2.40
CA GLN A 187 -1.63 -5.00 -3.23
C GLN A 187 -0.40 -4.33 -3.89
N ASN A 188 0.07 -3.20 -3.34
CA ASN A 188 1.27 -2.53 -3.78
C ASN A 188 2.30 -2.50 -2.65
N ILE A 189 3.57 -2.76 -2.97
CA ILE A 189 4.68 -2.79 -2.01
C ILE A 189 4.93 -1.42 -1.36
N GLU A 190 4.51 -0.34 -2.01
CA GLU A 190 4.69 1.02 -1.49
C GLU A 190 3.96 1.24 -0.16
N THR A 191 2.90 0.49 0.13
CA THR A 191 2.27 0.54 1.47
C THR A 191 3.24 0.15 2.59
N TYR A 192 4.11 -0.82 2.34
CA TYR A 192 5.14 -1.24 3.29
C TYR A 192 6.27 -0.20 3.37
N ASN A 193 6.70 0.35 2.25
CA ASN A 193 7.72 1.40 2.20
C ASN A 193 7.24 2.66 2.93
N ASP A 194 6.00 3.07 2.70
CA ASP A 194 5.37 4.20 3.38
C ASP A 194 5.30 3.98 4.90
N TYR A 195 4.86 2.79 5.34
CA TYR A 195 4.84 2.46 6.76
C TYR A 195 6.23 2.53 7.39
N ARG A 196 7.25 1.97 6.75
CA ARG A 196 8.63 1.96 7.27
C ARG A 196 9.20 3.35 7.51
N ARG A 197 8.82 4.35 6.70
CA ARG A 197 9.34 5.71 6.82
C ARG A 197 8.49 6.63 7.69
N THR A 198 7.20 6.33 7.88
CA THR A 198 6.25 7.21 8.58
C THR A 198 5.66 6.61 9.85
N CYS A 199 5.68 5.29 9.98
CA CYS A 199 4.93 4.52 10.98
C CYS A 199 3.41 4.71 10.91
N LEU A 200 2.89 5.13 9.77
CA LEU A 200 1.47 5.40 9.55
C LEU A 200 0.89 4.54 8.41
N PRO A 201 -0.38 4.16 8.50
CA PRO A 201 -1.25 4.30 9.67
C PRO A 201 -0.76 3.43 10.83
N ALA A 202 -1.11 3.77 12.07
CA ALA A 202 -0.71 2.97 13.22
C ALA A 202 -1.16 1.52 13.05
N LEU A 203 -0.20 0.59 12.95
CA LEU A 203 -0.44 -0.85 12.84
C LEU A 203 -0.25 -1.51 14.20
N VAL A 204 -0.94 -2.62 14.42
CA VAL A 204 -0.71 -3.48 15.58
C VAL A 204 0.32 -4.54 15.17
N PRO A 205 1.51 -4.57 15.78
CA PRO A 205 2.51 -5.57 15.43
C PRO A 205 2.10 -6.96 15.92
N PHE A 206 2.67 -7.99 15.31
CA PHE A 206 2.55 -9.34 15.81
C PHE A 206 3.29 -9.44 17.17
N ALA A 207 2.56 -9.85 18.21
CA ALA A 207 3.07 -9.98 19.57
C ALA A 207 3.99 -11.21 19.66
N THR A 208 5.25 -11.04 19.29
CA THR A 208 6.28 -12.07 19.35
C THR A 208 7.56 -11.50 19.94
N THR A 209 8.26 -12.34 20.71
CA THR A 209 9.58 -11.98 21.22
C THR A 209 10.62 -11.81 20.11
N GLU A 210 10.42 -12.45 18.97
CA GLU A 210 11.36 -12.40 17.84
C GLU A 210 11.46 -10.99 17.27
N PHE A 211 10.34 -10.28 17.13
CA PHE A 211 10.30 -8.92 16.59
C PHE A 211 10.21 -7.82 17.65
N ALA A 212 10.40 -8.17 18.92
CA ALA A 212 10.25 -7.24 20.03
C ALA A 212 8.91 -6.47 19.99
N ASN A 213 7.83 -7.12 19.54
CA ASN A 213 6.51 -6.54 19.32
C ASN A 213 6.50 -5.34 18.35
N LYS A 214 7.32 -5.40 17.31
CA LYS A 214 7.41 -4.36 16.26
C LYS A 214 7.13 -4.95 14.90
N VAL A 215 6.68 -4.09 13.99
CA VAL A 215 6.62 -4.45 12.57
C VAL A 215 8.05 -4.49 12.02
N PRO A 216 8.48 -5.58 11.36
CA PRO A 216 9.83 -5.67 10.82
C PRO A 216 10.14 -4.53 9.84
N GLY A 217 11.29 -3.89 10.01
CA GLY A 217 11.72 -2.78 9.14
C GLY A 217 12.26 -3.23 7.78
N ARG A 218 12.48 -4.52 7.56
CA ARG A 218 12.85 -5.13 6.28
C ARG A 218 12.35 -6.57 6.19
N LEU A 219 12.39 -7.14 5.00
CA LEU A 219 12.11 -8.56 4.81
C LEU A 219 13.33 -9.41 5.23
N PHE A 220 13.06 -10.63 5.65
CA PHE A 220 14.10 -11.63 5.92
C PHE A 220 14.78 -12.05 4.62
N TYR A 221 16.01 -12.53 4.73
CA TYR A 221 16.62 -13.28 3.65
C TYR A 221 15.86 -14.59 3.44
N GLY A 222 15.77 -15.03 2.20
CA GLY A 222 15.18 -16.34 1.91
C GLY A 222 16.02 -17.47 2.51
N LEU A 223 15.37 -18.51 3.00
CA LEU A 223 16.03 -19.65 3.64
C LEU A 223 17.12 -20.30 2.74
N ALA A 224 16.90 -20.32 1.43
CA ALA A 224 17.88 -20.83 0.49
C ALA A 224 19.18 -20.01 0.50
N GLU A 225 19.04 -18.68 0.60
CA GLU A 225 20.18 -17.77 0.71
C GLU A 225 20.88 -17.90 2.07
N GLU A 226 20.12 -18.00 3.17
CA GLU A 226 20.70 -18.23 4.49
C GLU A 226 21.52 -19.53 4.57
N ASN A 227 21.05 -20.58 3.90
CA ASN A 227 21.75 -21.87 3.89
C ASN A 227 22.97 -21.89 2.97
N ALA A 228 23.00 -21.07 1.92
CA ALA A 228 24.04 -21.09 0.90
C ALA A 228 25.14 -20.03 1.11
N ASN A 229 24.82 -18.93 1.79
CA ASN A 229 25.72 -17.80 1.92
C ASN A 229 26.17 -17.58 3.38
N PRO A 230 27.40 -17.99 3.73
CA PRO A 230 27.91 -17.90 5.09
C PRO A 230 28.11 -16.44 5.60
N ASN A 231 27.98 -15.45 4.72
CA ASN A 231 28.13 -14.04 5.09
C ASN A 231 26.79 -13.43 5.56
N ILE A 232 25.67 -14.14 5.45
CA ILE A 232 24.40 -13.67 5.98
C ILE A 232 24.39 -13.84 7.50
N PRO A 233 24.10 -12.79 8.27
CA PRO A 233 23.96 -12.89 9.71
C PRO A 233 22.83 -13.86 10.08
N SER A 234 23.01 -14.62 11.14
CA SER A 234 21.96 -15.51 11.65
C SER A 234 20.66 -14.74 11.94
N PRO A 235 19.48 -15.37 11.86
CA PRO A 235 18.21 -14.72 12.18
C PRO A 235 18.23 -13.99 13.53
N SER A 236 18.81 -14.60 14.58
CA SER A 236 18.94 -13.97 15.90
C SER A 236 19.81 -12.72 15.88
N THR A 237 20.91 -12.70 15.13
CA THR A 237 21.75 -11.52 14.97
C THR A 237 21.02 -10.42 14.20
N GLN A 238 20.27 -10.77 13.15
CA GLN A 238 19.47 -9.82 12.39
C GLN A 238 18.39 -9.17 13.25
N LEU A 239 17.72 -9.95 14.11
CA LEU A 239 16.66 -9.47 15.00
C LEU A 239 17.18 -8.57 16.11
N SER A 240 18.37 -8.82 16.62
CA SER A 240 18.98 -8.00 17.68
C SER A 240 19.44 -6.63 17.20
N THR A 241 19.60 -6.46 15.87
CA THR A 241 20.10 -5.22 15.28
C THR A 241 18.95 -4.28 14.93
N ASN A 242 18.71 -3.24 15.76
CA ASN A 242 17.76 -2.15 15.50
C ASN A 242 16.32 -2.58 15.10
N GLY A 243 15.78 -3.64 15.70
CA GLY A 243 14.42 -4.07 15.36
C GLY A 243 14.27 -4.55 13.91
N PHE A 244 15.27 -5.25 13.42
CA PHE A 244 15.27 -5.79 12.06
C PHE A 244 15.18 -4.72 10.96
N ARG A 245 16.06 -3.74 11.02
CA ARG A 245 16.11 -2.60 10.09
C ARG A 245 17.47 -2.49 9.40
N ASN A 246 17.50 -1.78 8.29
CA ASN A 246 18.75 -1.34 7.68
C ASN A 246 19.37 -0.21 8.51
N PRO A 247 20.71 -0.06 8.54
CA PRO A 247 21.38 0.97 9.35
C PRO A 247 20.92 2.41 9.06
N ASN A 248 20.49 2.67 7.83
CA ASN A 248 20.08 4.00 7.36
C ASN A 248 18.56 4.23 7.43
N ASP A 249 17.80 3.26 7.90
CA ASP A 249 16.36 3.43 8.04
C ASP A 249 16.04 4.43 9.16
N PRO A 250 14.97 5.20 9.05
CA PRO A 250 14.51 6.08 10.13
C PRO A 250 14.13 5.28 11.37
N THR A 251 13.79 5.96 12.44
CA THR A 251 13.46 5.33 13.74
C THR A 251 12.46 4.18 13.60
N ALA A 252 12.71 3.06 14.30
CA ALA A 252 11.81 1.90 14.28
C ALA A 252 10.39 2.31 14.65
N CYS A 253 9.44 1.85 13.86
CA CYS A 253 8.03 1.99 14.19
C CYS A 253 7.69 1.18 15.44
N PRO A 254 6.85 1.72 16.33
CA PRO A 254 6.40 1.03 17.52
C PRO A 254 5.63 -0.24 17.21
#